data_fa06f88e10f6ded9e89bff65c412e81d
#
_entry.id   fa06f88e10f6ded9e89bff65c412e81d
#
_cell.length_a   1.000
_cell.length_b   1.000
_cell.length_c   1.000
_cell.angle_alpha   90.00
_cell.angle_beta   90.00
_cell.angle_gamma   90.00
#
_symmetry.space_group_name_H-M   'P 1'
#
loop_
_entity.id
_entity.type
_entity.pdbx_description
1 polymer ?
#
loop_
_entity_poly.entity_id
_entity_poly.type
_entity_poly.pdbx_seq_one_letter_code
_entity_poly.pdbx_strand_id
1 'polypeptide(L)'
;MSTPVDHRAGPSSAPRSTVRADVAVIGGGVVGHGIAWEAQRSGRSVALIDDAPGSGASWAAAGMLAPVSELHYQEEDLLELMLDASSRWPGFAAGIAGATSGSGYLTTPTLAVGADAADRRALMDLRAVQQANGLAVEPLTVRDARKREPLLSPAIACALDTPADHQVDPRRLLAALRQALAGAVRGKPGLAVAGAVEGYAVPDRAGGLLWEGGRVVGASLAGGGTVLATDTIVANGLQAGDLGGLPDGLDLPLRPVHGDILRLAVPQHLQPLVTSTVRGLVHGVPVYIVPRQDGTVVIGATQREDALSDAVSAGGVYQLLRDAQALVPAVAELELLECTARARPGTPDNAPLLGRVPAAPGSAGYKAGHVPGLIIATGFFRHGVLLTPAAAAICAGLLDGHADPRWAPFSPERFSRPAAARTNHHTKETV
;
A
#
# COMPACT_ATOMS: atom_id res chain seq x y z
N MET A 1 49.26 -50.22 7.73
CA MET A 1 47.87 -50.66 7.73
C MET A 1 47.04 -49.44 8.09
N SER A 2 46.54 -48.72 7.08
CA SER A 2 45.72 -47.50 7.24
C SER A 2 44.28 -47.88 6.90
N THR A 3 43.40 -47.72 7.86
CA THR A 3 41.94 -47.86 7.68
C THR A 3 41.38 -46.64 6.97
N PRO A 4 40.48 -46.82 5.99
CA PRO A 4 39.82 -45.67 5.34
C PRO A 4 38.69 -45.14 6.23
N VAL A 5 38.67 -43.82 6.40
CA VAL A 5 37.54 -43.07 7.02
C VAL A 5 36.49 -42.90 5.97
N ASP A 6 35.33 -43.48 6.24
CA ASP A 6 34.13 -43.34 5.41
C ASP A 6 33.43 -41.99 5.73
N HIS A 7 33.51 -41.04 4.81
CA HIS A 7 32.82 -39.75 4.86
C HIS A 7 31.76 -39.73 3.77
N ARG A 8 30.52 -40.07 4.07
CA ARG A 8 29.36 -39.58 3.33
C ARG A 8 28.07 -39.74 4.15
N ALA A 9 27.81 -38.78 5.03
CA ALA A 9 26.43 -38.44 5.34
C ALA A 9 26.09 -37.17 4.52
N GLY A 10 25.36 -37.36 3.44
CA GLY A 10 24.77 -36.23 2.69
C GLY A 10 23.77 -35.49 3.54
N PRO A 11 23.46 -34.20 3.23
CA PRO A 11 22.53 -33.44 4.02
C PRO A 11 21.16 -34.13 3.97
N SER A 12 20.62 -34.50 5.14
CA SER A 12 19.28 -34.97 5.35
C SER A 12 18.32 -33.85 4.88
N SER A 13 17.65 -34.05 3.76
CA SER A 13 16.57 -33.18 3.34
C SER A 13 15.40 -33.37 4.31
N ALA A 14 15.28 -32.48 5.28
CA ALA A 14 14.05 -32.39 6.06
C ALA A 14 12.84 -32.36 5.11
N PRO A 15 11.72 -33.03 5.43
CA PRO A 15 10.55 -33.02 4.56
C PRO A 15 10.11 -31.59 4.36
N ARG A 16 10.04 -31.15 3.08
CA ARG A 16 9.62 -29.81 2.70
C ARG A 16 8.19 -29.61 3.20
N SER A 17 7.99 -28.65 4.09
CA SER A 17 6.66 -28.42 4.70
C SER A 17 5.67 -27.93 3.64
N THR A 18 4.50 -28.54 3.61
CA THR A 18 3.35 -28.07 2.81
C THR A 18 2.33 -27.45 3.74
N VAL A 19 2.06 -26.17 3.58
CA VAL A 19 0.99 -25.43 4.26
C VAL A 19 -0.24 -25.44 3.36
N ARG A 20 -1.45 -25.56 3.93
CA ARG A 20 -2.73 -25.57 3.20
C ARG A 20 -3.68 -24.55 3.80
N ALA A 21 -4.29 -23.71 2.96
CA ALA A 21 -5.28 -22.71 3.33
C ALA A 21 -6.36 -22.58 2.24
N ASP A 22 -7.46 -21.90 2.53
CA ASP A 22 -8.43 -21.51 1.50
C ASP A 22 -7.84 -20.40 0.62
N VAL A 23 -7.13 -19.44 1.24
CA VAL A 23 -6.53 -18.30 0.55
C VAL A 23 -5.06 -18.17 0.93
N ALA A 24 -4.18 -18.06 -0.06
CA ALA A 24 -2.79 -17.62 0.11
C ALA A 24 -2.69 -16.13 -0.27
N VAL A 25 -2.13 -15.31 0.62
CA VAL A 25 -1.83 -13.90 0.36
C VAL A 25 -0.32 -13.73 0.33
N ILE A 26 0.24 -13.35 -0.81
CA ILE A 26 1.66 -13.08 -0.99
C ILE A 26 1.89 -11.59 -0.75
N GLY A 27 2.62 -11.26 0.31
CA GLY A 27 2.94 -9.89 0.71
C GLY A 27 2.26 -9.44 1.99
N GLY A 28 3.06 -9.14 3.01
CA GLY A 28 2.66 -8.74 4.36
C GLY A 28 2.70 -7.23 4.58
N GLY A 29 2.45 -6.41 3.55
CA GLY A 29 2.20 -4.98 3.68
C GLY A 29 0.79 -4.70 4.24
N VAL A 30 0.44 -3.42 4.43
CA VAL A 30 -0.88 -3.03 4.95
C VAL A 30 -2.01 -3.55 4.07
N VAL A 31 -1.86 -3.52 2.74
CA VAL A 31 -2.86 -4.01 1.78
C VAL A 31 -3.05 -5.52 1.93
N GLY A 32 -1.95 -6.30 1.92
CA GLY A 32 -2.03 -7.75 2.07
C GLY A 32 -2.63 -8.17 3.42
N HIS A 33 -2.29 -7.49 4.52
CA HIS A 33 -2.92 -7.74 5.81
C HIS A 33 -4.41 -7.36 5.82
N GLY A 34 -4.79 -6.25 5.18
CA GLY A 34 -6.21 -5.87 5.05
C GLY A 34 -7.01 -6.90 4.26
N ILE A 35 -6.47 -7.40 3.16
CA ILE A 35 -7.07 -8.47 2.34
C ILE A 35 -7.18 -9.77 3.17
N ALA A 36 -6.12 -10.17 3.85
CA ALA A 36 -6.11 -11.35 4.72
C ALA A 36 -7.17 -11.27 5.83
N TRP A 37 -7.28 -10.09 6.46
CA TRP A 37 -8.28 -9.82 7.49
C TRP A 37 -9.71 -9.97 6.97
N GLU A 38 -10.03 -9.40 5.80
CA GLU A 38 -11.37 -9.50 5.24
C GLU A 38 -11.69 -10.94 4.78
N ALA A 39 -10.71 -11.66 4.22
CA ALA A 39 -10.85 -13.07 3.88
C ALA A 39 -11.13 -13.95 5.12
N GLN A 40 -10.45 -13.71 6.25
CA GLN A 40 -10.78 -14.41 7.50
C GLN A 40 -12.16 -14.06 8.05
N ARG A 41 -12.58 -12.79 7.94
CA ARG A 41 -13.94 -12.37 8.35
C ARG A 41 -15.02 -13.09 7.57
N SER A 42 -14.79 -13.38 6.30
CA SER A 42 -15.69 -14.17 5.46
C SER A 42 -15.64 -15.69 5.75
N GLY A 43 -14.84 -16.12 6.73
CA GLY A 43 -14.78 -17.51 7.21
C GLY A 43 -13.74 -18.38 6.53
N ARG A 44 -12.79 -17.80 5.77
CA ARG A 44 -11.73 -18.53 5.08
C ARG A 44 -10.46 -18.62 5.95
N SER A 45 -9.80 -19.76 5.90
CA SER A 45 -8.44 -19.91 6.40
C SER A 45 -7.46 -19.18 5.48
N VAL A 46 -6.48 -18.47 6.04
CA VAL A 46 -5.55 -17.62 5.28
C VAL A 46 -4.11 -17.95 5.62
N ALA A 47 -3.27 -18.16 4.61
CA ALA A 47 -1.82 -18.20 4.72
C ALA A 47 -1.23 -16.90 4.17
N LEU A 48 -0.72 -16.03 5.03
CA LEU A 48 -0.03 -14.78 4.66
C LEU A 48 1.46 -15.04 4.55
N ILE A 49 2.01 -14.92 3.34
CA ILE A 49 3.40 -15.24 3.01
C ILE A 49 4.20 -13.95 2.90
N ASP A 50 5.16 -13.75 3.82
CA ASP A 50 6.09 -12.62 3.80
C ASP A 50 7.24 -12.88 4.80
N ASP A 51 8.50 -12.69 4.40
CA ASP A 51 9.68 -12.87 5.23
C ASP A 51 9.98 -11.66 6.12
N ALA A 52 9.46 -10.48 5.79
CA ALA A 52 9.66 -9.24 6.53
C ALA A 52 8.39 -8.34 6.53
N PRO A 53 7.27 -8.81 7.14
CA PRO A 53 5.99 -8.14 7.05
C PRO A 53 6.03 -6.68 7.50
N GLY A 54 5.56 -5.78 6.65
CA GLY A 54 5.47 -4.35 6.91
C GLY A 54 6.75 -3.55 6.65
N SER A 55 7.87 -4.17 6.28
CA SER A 55 9.17 -3.51 6.09
C SER A 55 9.28 -2.64 4.82
N GLY A 56 8.38 -2.86 3.85
CA GLY A 56 8.36 -2.14 2.57
C GLY A 56 7.72 -0.74 2.65
N ALA A 57 6.99 -0.34 1.60
CA ALA A 57 6.34 0.98 1.51
C ALA A 57 5.43 1.31 2.71
N SER A 58 4.82 0.30 3.33
CA SER A 58 3.95 0.46 4.51
C SER A 58 4.69 1.03 5.73
N TRP A 59 5.98 0.74 5.90
CA TRP A 59 6.80 1.25 7.00
C TRP A 59 7.00 2.76 6.94
N ALA A 60 7.26 3.26 5.73
CA ALA A 60 7.51 4.68 5.49
C ALA A 60 6.22 5.51 5.34
N ALA A 61 5.07 4.88 5.09
CA ALA A 61 3.85 5.59 4.78
C ALA A 61 3.44 6.59 5.88
N ALA A 62 3.04 7.79 5.46
CA ALA A 62 2.52 8.82 6.37
C ALA A 62 1.08 8.54 6.81
N GLY A 63 0.34 7.75 6.06
CA GLY A 63 -1.01 7.33 6.42
C GLY A 63 -2.08 8.39 6.25
N MET A 64 -1.88 9.35 5.36
CA MET A 64 -2.96 10.24 4.94
C MET A 64 -4.04 9.44 4.21
N LEU A 65 -5.28 9.67 4.57
CA LEU A 65 -6.49 9.12 3.95
C LEU A 65 -7.20 10.27 3.24
N ALA A 66 -6.63 10.68 2.11
CA ALA A 66 -6.84 11.99 1.54
C ALA A 66 -7.37 11.91 0.08
N PRO A 67 -8.59 11.39 -0.15
CA PRO A 67 -9.14 11.28 -1.50
C PRO A 67 -9.34 12.64 -2.16
N VAL A 68 -9.50 13.70 -1.37
CA VAL A 68 -9.74 15.04 -1.87
C VAL A 68 -8.43 15.76 -2.21
N SER A 69 -7.49 15.85 -1.25
CA SER A 69 -6.21 16.55 -1.48
C SER A 69 -5.23 15.78 -2.37
N GLU A 70 -5.44 14.48 -2.58
CA GLU A 70 -4.62 13.63 -3.45
C GLU A 70 -5.18 13.52 -4.87
N LEU A 71 -6.27 14.22 -5.20
CA LEU A 71 -6.75 14.30 -6.58
C LEU A 71 -5.71 15.03 -7.44
N HIS A 72 -5.28 14.37 -8.51
CA HIS A 72 -4.39 14.92 -9.51
C HIS A 72 -5.06 14.94 -10.88
N TYR A 73 -4.64 15.86 -11.74
CA TYR A 73 -5.07 15.89 -13.13
C TYR A 73 -4.73 14.56 -13.82
N GLN A 74 -5.66 14.06 -14.64
CA GLN A 74 -5.54 12.79 -15.38
C GLN A 74 -5.60 11.51 -14.51
N GLU A 75 -6.06 11.64 -13.25
CA GLU A 75 -6.27 10.51 -12.33
C GLU A 75 -7.74 10.43 -11.88
N GLU A 76 -8.68 10.95 -12.69
CA GLU A 76 -10.11 11.04 -12.33
C GLU A 76 -10.74 9.66 -12.12
N ASP A 77 -10.36 8.66 -12.92
CA ASP A 77 -10.84 7.27 -12.76
C ASP A 77 -10.47 6.69 -11.38
N LEU A 78 -9.32 7.12 -10.82
CA LEU A 78 -8.88 6.71 -9.49
C LEU A 78 -9.72 7.36 -8.38
N LEU A 79 -10.33 8.52 -8.63
CA LEU A 79 -11.12 9.25 -7.63
C LEU A 79 -12.28 8.42 -7.09
N GLU A 80 -13.02 7.71 -7.97
CA GLU A 80 -14.15 6.87 -7.52
C GLU A 80 -13.69 5.79 -6.54
N LEU A 81 -12.57 5.13 -6.84
CA LEU A 81 -11.99 4.11 -5.96
C LEU A 81 -11.48 4.71 -4.64
N MET A 82 -10.88 5.91 -4.67
CA MET A 82 -10.42 6.61 -3.47
C MET A 82 -11.61 7.02 -2.57
N LEU A 83 -12.71 7.49 -3.14
CA LEU A 83 -13.93 7.85 -2.41
C LEU A 83 -14.61 6.61 -1.82
N ASP A 84 -14.73 5.52 -2.59
CA ASP A 84 -15.24 4.23 -2.08
C ASP A 84 -14.39 3.76 -0.90
N ALA A 85 -13.06 3.78 -1.03
CA ALA A 85 -12.14 3.41 0.04
C ALA A 85 -12.31 4.29 1.29
N SER A 86 -12.41 5.62 1.11
CA SER A 86 -12.62 6.56 2.21
C SER A 86 -13.92 6.29 2.95
N SER A 87 -15.00 5.99 2.24
CA SER A 87 -16.30 5.66 2.83
C SER A 87 -16.27 4.39 3.70
N ARG A 88 -15.37 3.45 3.38
CA ARG A 88 -15.21 2.18 4.11
C ARG A 88 -14.34 2.30 5.36
N TRP A 89 -13.49 3.33 5.46
CA TRP A 89 -12.55 3.48 6.56
C TRP A 89 -13.16 3.42 7.95
N PRO A 90 -14.29 4.13 8.26
CA PRO A 90 -14.89 4.06 9.60
C PRO A 90 -15.28 2.63 10.00
N GLY A 91 -15.94 1.89 9.11
CA GLY A 91 -16.34 0.50 9.35
C GLY A 91 -15.15 -0.46 9.46
N PHE A 92 -14.15 -0.29 8.60
CA PHE A 92 -12.92 -1.09 8.61
C PHE A 92 -12.14 -0.88 9.91
N ALA A 93 -11.93 0.37 10.31
CA ALA A 93 -11.23 0.72 11.55
C ALA A 93 -12.00 0.23 12.80
N ALA A 94 -13.32 0.35 12.82
CA ALA A 94 -14.16 -0.15 13.91
C ALA A 94 -14.10 -1.69 14.03
N GLY A 95 -14.10 -2.40 12.90
CA GLY A 95 -13.95 -3.86 12.87
C GLY A 95 -12.64 -4.33 13.46
N ILE A 96 -11.54 -3.64 13.18
CA ILE A 96 -10.21 -3.92 13.75
C ILE A 96 -10.19 -3.53 15.24
N ALA A 97 -10.73 -2.36 15.62
CA ALA A 97 -10.73 -1.88 17.00
C ALA A 97 -11.48 -2.83 17.95
N GLY A 98 -12.54 -3.47 17.48
CA GLY A 98 -13.26 -4.50 18.25
C GLY A 98 -12.41 -5.73 18.63
N ALA A 99 -11.29 -5.95 17.93
CA ALA A 99 -10.38 -7.06 18.15
C ALA A 99 -9.03 -6.66 18.78
N THR A 100 -8.76 -5.34 18.94
CA THR A 100 -7.41 -4.81 19.29
C THR A 100 -7.48 -3.51 20.09
N SER A 101 -6.32 -2.95 20.45
CA SER A 101 -6.19 -1.64 21.12
C SER A 101 -6.42 -0.42 20.21
N GLY A 102 -6.86 -0.64 18.97
CA GLY A 102 -7.21 0.40 18.01
C GLY A 102 -6.23 0.52 16.84
N SER A 103 -6.78 0.91 15.68
CA SER A 103 -6.07 1.00 14.40
C SER A 103 -5.20 2.26 14.24
N GLY A 104 -5.32 3.25 15.13
CA GLY A 104 -4.71 4.56 14.93
C GLY A 104 -5.43 5.44 13.90
N TYR A 105 -6.65 5.10 13.50
CA TYR A 105 -7.49 5.92 12.63
C TYR A 105 -8.01 7.16 13.35
N LEU A 106 -7.88 8.31 12.70
CA LEU A 106 -8.33 9.61 13.20
C LEU A 106 -9.11 10.34 12.10
N THR A 107 -10.22 10.94 12.50
CA THR A 107 -11.09 11.75 11.61
C THR A 107 -10.71 13.23 11.63
N THR A 108 -9.46 13.56 12.05
CA THR A 108 -8.97 14.93 11.98
C THR A 108 -8.83 15.35 10.53
N PRO A 109 -9.34 16.53 10.16
CA PRO A 109 -9.31 16.99 8.78
C PRO A 109 -7.90 17.34 8.31
N THR A 110 -7.77 17.56 7.01
CA THR A 110 -6.55 18.09 6.39
C THR A 110 -6.68 19.58 6.14
N LEU A 111 -5.63 20.32 6.46
CA LEU A 111 -5.46 21.73 6.15
C LEU A 111 -4.46 21.87 5.01
N ALA A 112 -4.91 22.27 3.81
CA ALA A 112 -4.03 22.56 2.69
C ALA A 112 -3.55 24.02 2.77
N VAL A 113 -2.22 24.24 2.67
CA VAL A 113 -1.58 25.53 2.94
C VAL A 113 -0.62 25.91 1.82
N GLY A 114 -0.69 27.15 1.32
CA GLY A 114 0.28 27.70 0.36
C GLY A 114 1.22 28.69 1.03
N ALA A 115 2.52 28.55 0.79
CA ALA A 115 3.53 29.42 1.39
C ALA A 115 3.55 30.80 0.73
N ASP A 116 3.36 30.88 -0.58
CA ASP A 116 3.41 32.14 -1.33
C ASP A 116 2.23 32.33 -2.29
N ALA A 117 2.26 33.44 -3.07
CA ALA A 117 1.19 33.77 -4.00
C ALA A 117 1.09 32.81 -5.20
N ALA A 118 2.17 32.14 -5.59
CA ALA A 118 2.14 31.14 -6.66
C ALA A 118 1.51 29.85 -6.15
N ASP A 119 1.88 29.40 -4.95
CA ASP A 119 1.30 28.25 -4.26
C ASP A 119 -0.21 28.45 -4.03
N ARG A 120 -0.60 29.67 -3.63
CA ARG A 120 -2.02 30.02 -3.51
C ARG A 120 -2.76 29.85 -4.83
N ARG A 121 -2.22 30.32 -5.96
CA ARG A 121 -2.87 30.15 -7.28
C ARG A 121 -3.04 28.66 -7.59
N ALA A 122 -1.98 27.88 -7.45
CA ALA A 122 -2.01 26.44 -7.72
C ALA A 122 -3.06 25.70 -6.84
N LEU A 123 -3.16 26.06 -5.55
CA LEU A 123 -4.17 25.47 -4.65
C LEU A 123 -5.59 25.92 -5.00
N MET A 124 -5.80 27.17 -5.49
CA MET A 124 -7.11 27.62 -5.94
C MET A 124 -7.54 26.95 -7.26
N ASP A 125 -6.60 26.70 -8.18
CA ASP A 125 -6.87 25.96 -9.41
C ASP A 125 -7.24 24.50 -9.09
N LEU A 126 -6.49 23.86 -8.19
CA LEU A 126 -6.84 22.50 -7.73
C LEU A 126 -8.21 22.46 -7.04
N ARG A 127 -8.52 23.46 -6.19
CA ARG A 127 -9.83 23.59 -5.55
C ARG A 127 -10.96 23.65 -6.57
N ALA A 128 -10.77 24.38 -7.66
CA ALA A 128 -11.80 24.44 -8.72
C ALA A 128 -12.09 23.07 -9.32
N VAL A 129 -11.05 22.24 -9.56
CA VAL A 129 -11.19 20.86 -10.03
C VAL A 129 -11.88 19.98 -8.98
N GLN A 130 -11.49 20.12 -7.72
CA GLN A 130 -12.11 19.37 -6.61
C GLN A 130 -13.60 19.68 -6.51
N GLN A 131 -13.98 20.96 -6.57
CA GLN A 131 -15.38 21.39 -6.55
C GLN A 131 -16.18 20.93 -7.78
N ALA A 132 -15.56 20.94 -8.96
CA ALA A 132 -16.20 20.40 -10.18
C ALA A 132 -16.49 18.90 -10.06
N ASN A 133 -15.74 18.17 -9.23
CA ASN A 133 -15.97 16.77 -8.88
C ASN A 133 -16.85 16.59 -7.61
N GLY A 134 -17.50 17.64 -7.12
CA GLY A 134 -18.41 17.57 -5.98
C GLY A 134 -17.73 17.45 -4.61
N LEU A 135 -16.41 17.71 -4.54
CA LEU A 135 -15.64 17.56 -3.31
C LEU A 135 -15.69 18.86 -2.48
N ALA A 136 -15.85 18.72 -1.16
CA ALA A 136 -15.89 19.83 -0.23
C ALA A 136 -14.49 20.31 0.13
N VAL A 137 -14.16 21.53 -0.30
CA VAL A 137 -12.91 22.22 0.04
C VAL A 137 -13.22 23.68 0.34
N GLU A 138 -13.05 24.08 1.60
CA GLU A 138 -13.46 25.40 2.08
C GLU A 138 -12.27 26.32 2.31
N PRO A 139 -12.27 27.54 1.73
CA PRO A 139 -11.19 28.49 1.98
C PRO A 139 -11.29 29.06 3.40
N LEU A 140 -10.13 29.13 4.06
CA LEU A 140 -9.99 29.78 5.35
C LEU A 140 -9.17 31.08 5.19
N THR A 141 -9.47 32.08 6.01
CA THR A 141 -8.53 33.18 6.17
C THR A 141 -7.28 32.68 6.92
N VAL A 142 -6.12 33.32 6.67
CA VAL A 142 -4.90 32.99 7.42
C VAL A 142 -5.11 33.12 8.93
N ARG A 143 -5.94 34.10 9.34
CA ARG A 143 -6.29 34.29 10.75
C ARG A 143 -7.07 33.09 11.32
N ASP A 144 -8.07 32.58 10.59
CA ASP A 144 -8.89 31.45 11.06
C ASP A 144 -8.08 30.15 11.02
N ALA A 145 -7.25 29.96 10.01
CA ALA A 145 -6.31 28.82 9.95
C ALA A 145 -5.37 28.82 11.16
N ARG A 146 -4.78 29.99 11.50
CA ARG A 146 -3.91 30.12 12.67
C ARG A 146 -4.65 30.07 14.01
N LYS A 147 -5.94 30.42 14.06
CA LYS A 147 -6.75 30.19 15.25
C LYS A 147 -6.94 28.70 15.52
N ARG A 148 -7.06 27.91 14.46
CA ARG A 148 -7.18 26.44 14.53
C ARG A 148 -5.84 25.77 14.80
N GLU A 149 -4.78 26.20 14.09
CA GLU A 149 -3.41 25.71 14.22
C GLU A 149 -2.48 26.86 14.59
N PRO A 150 -2.29 27.15 15.88
CA PRO A 150 -1.61 28.38 16.33
C PRO A 150 -0.15 28.48 15.91
N LEU A 151 0.52 27.34 15.69
CA LEU A 151 1.93 27.29 15.30
C LEU A 151 2.17 27.40 13.79
N LEU A 152 1.10 27.54 12.98
CA LEU A 152 1.25 27.89 11.56
C LEU A 152 1.96 29.22 11.38
N SER A 153 2.82 29.29 10.39
CA SER A 153 3.51 30.52 10.00
C SER A 153 2.52 31.66 9.70
N PRO A 154 2.74 32.86 10.22
CA PRO A 154 1.95 34.04 9.82
C PRO A 154 2.18 34.45 8.37
N ALA A 155 3.23 33.94 7.72
CA ALA A 155 3.61 34.28 6.34
C ALA A 155 2.94 33.42 5.28
N ILE A 156 2.11 32.43 5.65
CA ILE A 156 1.36 31.63 4.66
C ILE A 156 0.43 32.50 3.82
N ALA A 157 0.31 32.21 2.54
CA ALA A 157 -0.49 33.00 1.60
C ALA A 157 -1.96 32.55 1.53
N CYS A 158 -2.28 31.30 1.89
CA CYS A 158 -3.64 30.78 1.92
C CYS A 158 -3.74 29.51 2.77
N ALA A 159 -4.98 29.16 3.13
CA ALA A 159 -5.32 27.90 3.72
C ALA A 159 -6.69 27.41 3.20
N LEU A 160 -6.84 26.09 3.02
CA LEU A 160 -8.08 25.42 2.63
C LEU A 160 -8.35 24.30 3.63
N ASP A 161 -9.59 24.21 4.08
CA ASP A 161 -10.07 23.10 4.92
C ASP A 161 -10.61 21.96 4.05
N THR A 162 -10.17 20.75 4.33
CA THR A 162 -10.60 19.52 3.64
C THR A 162 -11.09 18.52 4.68
N PRO A 163 -12.37 18.62 5.08
CA PRO A 163 -12.93 17.84 6.21
C PRO A 163 -13.01 16.34 5.94
N ALA A 164 -13.09 15.92 4.67
CA ALA A 164 -13.20 14.52 4.27
C ALA A 164 -11.86 13.77 4.24
N ASP A 165 -10.73 14.48 4.32
CA ASP A 165 -9.42 13.88 4.36
C ASP A 165 -9.01 13.60 5.81
N HIS A 166 -8.82 12.33 6.10
CA HIS A 166 -8.49 11.81 7.43
C HIS A 166 -7.05 11.29 7.50
N GLN A 167 -6.72 10.56 8.56
CA GLN A 167 -5.44 9.90 8.71
C GLN A 167 -5.52 8.59 9.50
N VAL A 168 -4.51 7.75 9.32
CA VAL A 168 -4.26 6.58 10.16
C VAL A 168 -2.76 6.47 10.43
N ASP A 169 -2.35 5.89 11.55
CA ASP A 169 -0.95 5.48 11.73
C ASP A 169 -0.73 4.12 11.07
N PRO A 170 0.02 4.01 9.94
CA PRO A 170 0.17 2.75 9.23
C PRO A 170 0.88 1.66 10.04
N ARG A 171 1.78 2.04 10.96
CA ARG A 171 2.49 1.10 11.83
C ARG A 171 1.56 0.53 12.89
N ARG A 172 0.72 1.37 13.49
CA ARG A 172 -0.32 0.92 14.43
C ARG A 172 -1.39 0.10 13.74
N LEU A 173 -1.82 0.53 12.55
CA LEU A 173 -2.78 -0.22 11.72
C LEU A 173 -2.26 -1.64 11.44
N LEU A 174 -1.01 -1.75 10.98
CA LEU A 174 -0.41 -3.06 10.69
C LEU A 174 -0.33 -3.95 11.94
N ALA A 175 0.10 -3.39 13.07
CA ALA A 175 0.14 -4.11 14.34
C ALA A 175 -1.26 -4.58 14.76
N ALA A 176 -2.27 -3.73 14.60
CA ALA A 176 -3.65 -4.06 14.92
C ALA A 176 -4.22 -5.14 13.98
N LEU A 177 -3.94 -5.08 12.68
CA LEU A 177 -4.34 -6.12 11.71
C LEU A 177 -3.72 -7.48 12.05
N ARG A 178 -2.43 -7.52 12.42
CA ARG A 178 -1.76 -8.75 12.86
C ARG A 178 -2.42 -9.34 14.12
N GLN A 179 -2.71 -8.50 15.11
CA GLN A 179 -3.40 -8.93 16.32
C GLN A 179 -4.82 -9.44 16.03
N ALA A 180 -5.53 -8.79 15.11
CA ALA A 180 -6.87 -9.17 14.70
C ALA A 180 -6.88 -10.53 13.98
N LEU A 181 -5.94 -10.78 13.06
CA LEU A 181 -5.76 -12.04 12.37
C LEU A 181 -5.47 -13.19 13.35
N ALA A 182 -4.51 -13.02 14.26
CA ALA A 182 -4.20 -14.00 15.28
C ALA A 182 -5.38 -14.21 16.26
N GLY A 183 -6.11 -13.15 16.58
CA GLY A 183 -7.30 -13.19 17.42
C GLY A 183 -8.45 -13.99 16.78
N ALA A 184 -8.67 -13.82 15.48
CA ALA A 184 -9.69 -14.53 14.72
C ALA A 184 -9.41 -16.05 14.72
N VAL A 185 -8.16 -16.46 14.54
CA VAL A 185 -7.75 -17.88 14.62
C VAL A 185 -8.00 -18.44 16.03
N ARG A 186 -7.64 -17.70 17.08
CA ARG A 186 -7.90 -18.12 18.47
C ARG A 186 -9.39 -18.28 18.77
N GLY A 187 -10.21 -17.36 18.22
CA GLY A 187 -11.68 -17.41 18.39
C GLY A 187 -12.39 -18.47 17.57
N LYS A 188 -11.81 -18.88 16.45
CA LYS A 188 -12.34 -19.89 15.52
C LYS A 188 -11.21 -20.84 15.07
N PRO A 189 -10.92 -21.92 15.80
CA PRO A 189 -9.82 -22.83 15.49
C PRO A 189 -9.86 -23.42 14.07
N GLY A 190 -11.03 -23.50 13.44
CA GLY A 190 -11.20 -23.94 12.06
C GLY A 190 -10.57 -23.00 11.02
N LEU A 191 -10.20 -21.76 11.40
CA LEU A 191 -9.45 -20.84 10.55
C LEU A 191 -7.93 -21.06 10.63
N ALA A 192 -7.46 -21.87 11.58
CA ALA A 192 -6.05 -22.10 11.79
C ALA A 192 -5.43 -22.88 10.63
N VAL A 193 -4.34 -22.36 10.12
CA VAL A 193 -3.52 -22.97 9.08
C VAL A 193 -2.42 -23.79 9.75
N ALA A 194 -2.42 -25.08 9.57
CA ALA A 194 -1.41 -25.97 10.13
C ALA A 194 -0.02 -25.64 9.57
N GLY A 195 0.97 -25.51 10.45
CA GLY A 195 2.34 -25.15 10.08
C GLY A 195 2.59 -23.63 9.91
N ALA A 196 1.55 -22.79 10.01
CA ALA A 196 1.72 -21.33 10.01
C ALA A 196 1.93 -20.80 11.44
N VAL A 197 2.73 -19.73 11.57
CA VAL A 197 2.93 -19.00 12.82
C VAL A 197 1.63 -18.27 13.16
N GLU A 198 1.23 -18.29 14.44
CA GLU A 198 -0.05 -17.72 14.90
C GLU A 198 -1.28 -18.21 14.12
N GLY A 199 -1.13 -19.35 13.40
CA GLY A 199 -2.19 -19.98 12.61
C GLY A 199 -2.53 -19.26 11.30
N TYR A 200 -1.75 -18.29 10.84
CA TYR A 200 -1.95 -17.61 9.55
C TYR A 200 -0.66 -17.15 8.87
N ALA A 201 0.40 -16.87 9.60
CA ALA A 201 1.61 -16.27 9.03
C ALA A 201 2.61 -17.34 8.58
N VAL A 202 3.12 -17.19 7.37
CA VAL A 202 4.21 -17.98 6.78
C VAL A 202 5.41 -17.07 6.60
N PRO A 203 6.39 -17.09 7.55
CA PRO A 203 7.54 -16.17 7.55
C PRO A 203 8.59 -16.62 6.53
N ASP A 204 8.25 -16.58 5.26
CA ASP A 204 9.10 -16.93 4.14
C ASP A 204 8.72 -16.07 2.92
N ARG A 205 9.60 -15.98 1.94
CA ARG A 205 9.33 -15.28 0.70
C ARG A 205 8.74 -16.24 -0.34
N ALA A 206 7.70 -15.79 -1.05
CA ALA A 206 7.18 -16.52 -2.19
C ALA A 206 8.22 -16.51 -3.34
N GLY A 207 8.56 -17.68 -3.86
CA GLY A 207 9.45 -17.85 -4.99
C GLY A 207 8.71 -17.82 -6.34
N GLY A 208 7.45 -18.25 -6.36
CA GLY A 208 6.64 -18.27 -7.57
C GLY A 208 5.29 -18.94 -7.37
N LEU A 209 4.40 -18.76 -8.35
CA LEU A 209 3.09 -19.40 -8.37
C LEU A 209 3.20 -20.89 -8.74
N LEU A 210 2.38 -21.71 -8.13
CA LEU A 210 2.23 -23.14 -8.43
C LEU A 210 1.01 -23.36 -9.32
N TRP A 211 1.18 -24.18 -10.36
CA TRP A 211 0.14 -24.44 -11.32
C TRP A 211 -0.21 -25.92 -11.38
N GLU A 212 -1.51 -26.20 -11.52
CA GLU A 212 -2.05 -27.54 -11.76
C GLU A 212 -3.25 -27.43 -12.70
N GLY A 213 -3.24 -28.14 -13.83
CA GLY A 213 -4.35 -28.17 -14.79
C GLY A 213 -4.79 -26.79 -15.31
N GLY A 214 -3.87 -25.84 -15.46
CA GLY A 214 -4.16 -24.46 -15.91
C GLY A 214 -4.79 -23.56 -14.84
N ARG A 215 -4.71 -23.96 -13.57
CA ARG A 215 -5.13 -23.22 -12.39
C ARG A 215 -3.94 -22.91 -11.50
N VAL A 216 -3.92 -21.75 -10.87
CA VAL A 216 -3.01 -21.43 -9.78
C VAL A 216 -3.52 -22.14 -8.52
N VAL A 217 -2.66 -22.93 -7.87
CA VAL A 217 -2.99 -23.75 -6.69
C VAL A 217 -2.16 -23.37 -5.45
N GLY A 218 -1.45 -22.23 -5.51
CA GLY A 218 -0.65 -21.76 -4.38
C GLY A 218 0.66 -21.13 -4.81
N ALA A 219 1.65 -21.14 -3.90
CA ALA A 219 2.98 -20.59 -4.11
C ALA A 219 4.08 -21.51 -3.59
N SER A 220 5.24 -21.51 -4.25
CA SER A 220 6.49 -22.06 -3.75
C SER A 220 7.15 -21.07 -2.79
N LEU A 221 7.87 -21.56 -1.80
CA LEU A 221 8.60 -20.76 -0.83
C LEU A 221 10.11 -20.76 -1.13
N ALA A 222 10.75 -19.61 -0.97
CA ALA A 222 12.19 -19.47 -1.22
C ALA A 222 13.05 -20.33 -0.29
N GLY A 223 12.64 -20.50 0.97
CA GLY A 223 13.27 -21.39 1.93
C GLY A 223 13.03 -22.88 1.69
N GLY A 224 12.22 -23.22 0.68
CA GLY A 224 11.83 -24.60 0.34
C GLY A 224 10.55 -25.02 1.06
N GLY A 225 9.61 -25.56 0.32
CA GLY A 225 8.25 -25.88 0.76
C GLY A 225 7.22 -25.21 -0.12
N THR A 226 5.98 -25.36 0.24
CA THR A 226 4.87 -24.84 -0.58
C THR A 226 3.71 -24.38 0.30
N VAL A 227 2.98 -23.40 -0.17
CA VAL A 227 1.64 -23.05 0.32
C VAL A 227 0.66 -23.41 -0.77
N LEU A 228 -0.27 -24.31 -0.48
CA LEU A 228 -1.35 -24.69 -1.38
C LEU A 228 -2.65 -24.00 -0.95
N ALA A 229 -3.35 -23.41 -1.92
CA ALA A 229 -4.58 -22.67 -1.65
C ALA A 229 -5.58 -22.76 -2.82
N THR A 230 -6.86 -22.55 -2.50
CA THR A 230 -7.92 -22.43 -3.51
C THR A 230 -7.75 -21.18 -4.36
N ASP A 231 -7.43 -20.05 -3.74
CA ASP A 231 -7.11 -18.80 -4.39
C ASP A 231 -5.80 -18.23 -3.84
N THR A 232 -5.00 -17.63 -4.71
CA THR A 232 -3.73 -16.96 -4.39
C THR A 232 -3.84 -15.50 -4.79
N ILE A 233 -3.57 -14.61 -3.83
CA ILE A 233 -3.62 -13.15 -4.02
C ILE A 233 -2.20 -12.60 -3.98
N VAL A 234 -1.75 -11.96 -5.05
CA VAL A 234 -0.42 -11.34 -5.18
C VAL A 234 -0.51 -9.89 -4.74
N ALA A 235 -0.01 -9.58 -3.54
CA ALA A 235 -0.08 -8.28 -2.87
C ALA A 235 1.29 -7.78 -2.37
N ASN A 236 2.40 -8.25 -2.96
CA ASN A 236 3.78 -8.00 -2.53
C ASN A 236 4.43 -6.76 -3.16
N GLY A 237 3.62 -5.78 -3.57
CA GLY A 237 4.10 -4.49 -4.06
C GLY A 237 5.01 -4.61 -5.27
N LEU A 238 6.20 -3.99 -5.25
CA LEU A 238 7.15 -4.01 -6.36
C LEU A 238 7.58 -5.41 -6.78
N GLN A 239 7.69 -6.33 -5.82
CA GLN A 239 8.13 -7.69 -6.09
C GLN A 239 7.10 -8.54 -6.86
N ALA A 240 5.90 -8.01 -7.10
CA ALA A 240 4.88 -8.73 -7.87
C ALA A 240 5.29 -8.95 -9.33
N GLY A 241 6.02 -8.00 -9.94
CA GLY A 241 6.51 -8.13 -11.31
C GLY A 241 7.59 -9.21 -11.49
N ASP A 242 8.32 -9.52 -10.43
CA ASP A 242 9.42 -10.49 -10.43
C ASP A 242 8.99 -11.88 -9.92
N LEU A 243 7.72 -12.04 -9.57
CA LEU A 243 7.21 -13.31 -9.03
C LEU A 243 7.22 -14.39 -10.12
N GLY A 244 7.90 -15.52 -9.85
CA GLY A 244 7.95 -16.64 -10.78
C GLY A 244 6.56 -17.22 -11.08
N GLY A 245 6.35 -17.71 -12.31
CA GLY A 245 5.11 -18.40 -12.68
C GLY A 245 3.89 -17.49 -12.90
N LEU A 246 4.07 -16.21 -13.11
CA LEU A 246 3.00 -15.35 -13.61
C LEU A 246 2.47 -15.84 -14.98
N PRO A 247 1.19 -15.62 -15.30
CA PRO A 247 0.63 -16.01 -16.59
C PRO A 247 1.41 -15.44 -17.77
N ASP A 248 1.62 -16.25 -18.81
CA ASP A 248 2.28 -15.79 -20.02
C ASP A 248 1.56 -14.58 -20.61
N GLY A 249 2.33 -13.53 -20.88
CA GLY A 249 1.80 -12.31 -21.48
C GLY A 249 1.22 -11.30 -20.50
N LEU A 250 1.05 -11.63 -19.22
CA LEU A 250 0.72 -10.65 -18.20
C LEU A 250 1.93 -9.74 -17.97
N ASP A 251 1.73 -8.45 -18.16
CA ASP A 251 2.71 -7.41 -17.90
C ASP A 251 2.26 -6.61 -16.67
N LEU A 252 3.10 -6.60 -15.64
CA LEU A 252 2.90 -5.79 -14.43
C LEU A 252 4.00 -4.72 -14.40
N PRO A 253 3.85 -3.60 -15.11
CA PRO A 253 4.90 -2.60 -15.29
C PRO A 253 5.05 -1.73 -14.04
N LEU A 254 5.54 -2.34 -12.98
CA LEU A 254 5.77 -1.69 -11.69
C LEU A 254 7.08 -0.93 -11.71
N ARG A 255 7.05 0.32 -11.24
CA ARG A 255 8.24 1.18 -11.12
C ARG A 255 8.44 1.61 -9.67
N PRO A 256 9.69 1.61 -9.18
CA PRO A 256 9.99 2.10 -7.84
C PRO A 256 9.97 3.64 -7.82
N VAL A 257 9.13 4.20 -6.96
CA VAL A 257 9.11 5.65 -6.70
C VAL A 257 9.50 5.88 -5.24
N HIS A 258 10.78 6.19 -5.03
CA HIS A 258 11.34 6.39 -3.70
C HIS A 258 10.87 7.70 -3.08
N GLY A 259 10.69 7.69 -1.76
CA GLY A 259 10.34 8.89 -1.00
C GLY A 259 11.01 8.88 0.36
N ASP A 260 11.71 9.97 0.68
CA ASP A 260 12.26 10.20 2.01
C ASP A 260 11.16 10.70 2.94
N ILE A 261 11.13 10.16 4.14
CA ILE A 261 10.17 10.46 5.21
C ILE A 261 10.95 10.69 6.49
N LEU A 262 10.54 11.69 7.25
CA LEU A 262 11.11 12.02 8.55
C LEU A 262 10.09 11.76 9.66
N ARG A 263 10.53 11.24 10.78
CA ARG A 263 9.76 11.14 12.03
C ARG A 263 10.45 11.95 13.10
N LEU A 264 9.71 12.83 13.76
CA LEU A 264 10.24 13.75 14.75
C LEU A 264 9.40 13.69 16.03
N ALA A 265 10.05 13.80 17.19
CA ALA A 265 9.36 13.99 18.45
C ALA A 265 9.07 15.47 18.68
N VAL A 266 7.87 15.75 19.16
CA VAL A 266 7.45 17.10 19.54
C VAL A 266 7.75 17.31 21.03
N PRO A 267 8.60 18.29 21.40
CA PRO A 267 8.83 18.62 22.81
C PRO A 267 7.53 18.95 23.54
N GLN A 268 7.43 18.61 24.81
CA GLN A 268 6.19 18.72 25.60
C GLN A 268 5.58 20.14 25.55
N HIS A 269 6.41 21.18 25.55
CA HIS A 269 5.93 22.57 25.53
C HIS A 269 5.36 23.02 24.16
N LEU A 270 5.59 22.22 23.09
CA LEU A 270 5.04 22.46 21.76
C LEU A 270 3.90 21.49 21.40
N GLN A 271 3.50 20.61 22.32
CA GLN A 271 2.43 19.62 22.04
C GLN A 271 1.04 20.22 22.25
N PRO A 272 0.13 20.01 21.30
CA PRO A 272 0.37 19.41 19.98
C PRO A 272 1.00 20.42 19.03
N LEU A 273 1.97 19.99 18.20
CA LEU A 273 2.55 20.85 17.15
C LEU A 273 1.48 21.35 16.19
N VAL A 274 0.66 20.43 15.70
CA VAL A 274 -0.56 20.65 14.92
C VAL A 274 -1.58 19.57 15.28
N THR A 275 -2.86 19.87 15.10
CA THR A 275 -3.96 18.93 15.35
C THR A 275 -4.50 18.30 14.07
N SER A 276 -4.49 19.07 12.97
CA SER A 276 -4.85 18.63 11.62
C SER A 276 -3.60 18.11 10.88
N THR A 277 -3.82 17.27 9.86
CA THR A 277 -2.78 17.08 8.86
C THR A 277 -2.55 18.39 8.12
N VAL A 278 -1.33 18.91 8.11
CA VAL A 278 -0.96 20.08 7.32
C VAL A 278 -0.33 19.59 6.02
N ARG A 279 -0.97 19.87 4.90
CA ARG A 279 -0.47 19.56 3.56
C ARG A 279 -0.15 20.86 2.84
N GLY A 280 1.11 21.10 2.57
CA GLY A 280 1.55 22.37 2.03
C GLY A 280 2.12 22.30 0.62
N LEU A 281 2.07 23.45 -0.05
CA LEU A 281 2.93 23.78 -1.16
C LEU A 281 3.90 24.87 -0.71
N VAL A 282 5.20 24.65 -0.97
CA VAL A 282 6.27 25.61 -0.70
C VAL A 282 7.08 25.78 -1.98
N HIS A 283 6.91 26.92 -2.65
CA HIS A 283 7.50 27.19 -3.97
C HIS A 283 7.20 26.10 -5.01
N GLY A 284 5.94 25.62 -5.05
CA GLY A 284 5.46 24.56 -5.94
C GLY A 284 5.83 23.14 -5.50
N VAL A 285 6.56 22.95 -4.40
CA VAL A 285 6.96 21.64 -3.89
C VAL A 285 6.00 21.18 -2.79
N PRO A 286 5.39 19.98 -2.91
CA PRO A 286 4.50 19.48 -1.88
C PRO A 286 5.28 18.99 -0.66
N VAL A 287 4.79 19.32 0.52
CA VAL A 287 5.25 18.84 1.82
C VAL A 287 4.07 18.61 2.74
N TYR A 288 4.15 17.67 3.65
CA TYR A 288 3.10 17.43 4.65
C TYR A 288 3.70 17.23 6.05
N ILE A 289 2.91 17.60 7.07
CA ILE A 289 3.16 17.35 8.49
C ILE A 289 1.94 16.60 9.02
N VAL A 290 2.13 15.36 9.44
CA VAL A 290 1.05 14.49 9.92
C VAL A 290 1.26 14.22 11.42
N PRO A 291 0.42 14.76 12.31
CA PRO A 291 0.55 14.54 13.75
C PRO A 291 0.16 13.12 14.14
N ARG A 292 0.77 12.63 15.21
CA ARG A 292 0.48 11.34 15.84
C ARG A 292 -0.01 11.51 17.28
N GLN A 293 -0.74 10.50 17.74
CA GLN A 293 -1.27 10.49 19.13
C GLN A 293 -0.19 10.31 20.20
N ASP A 294 0.99 9.83 19.82
CA ASP A 294 2.12 9.59 20.70
C ASP A 294 3.05 10.80 20.88
N GLY A 295 2.65 11.96 20.38
CA GLY A 295 3.45 13.18 20.44
C GLY A 295 4.54 13.27 19.38
N THR A 296 4.51 12.41 18.37
CA THR A 296 5.40 12.52 17.20
C THR A 296 4.69 13.15 16.01
N VAL A 297 5.47 13.56 15.01
CA VAL A 297 4.97 13.98 13.70
C VAL A 297 5.74 13.28 12.58
N VAL A 298 5.07 13.10 11.44
CA VAL A 298 5.68 12.60 10.21
C VAL A 298 5.75 13.73 9.21
N ILE A 299 6.93 14.00 8.68
CA ILE A 299 7.16 14.99 7.61
C ILE A 299 7.58 14.25 6.35
N GLY A 300 6.96 14.56 5.23
CA GLY A 300 7.25 13.94 3.93
C GLY A 300 6.66 14.74 2.77
N ALA A 301 6.85 14.28 1.59
CA ALA A 301 7.80 13.29 1.19
C ALA A 301 8.51 13.74 -0.09
N THR A 302 9.75 13.37 -0.25
CA THR A 302 10.41 13.49 -1.56
C THR A 302 9.83 12.48 -2.54
N GLN A 303 10.09 12.72 -3.82
CA GLN A 303 9.77 11.79 -4.90
C GLN A 303 10.98 11.66 -5.82
N ARG A 304 11.49 10.43 -5.95
CA ARG A 304 12.64 10.09 -6.78
C ARG A 304 12.35 8.82 -7.56
N GLU A 305 12.63 8.84 -8.85
CA GLU A 305 12.51 7.67 -9.74
C GLU A 305 13.89 7.18 -10.20
N ASP A 306 14.94 7.52 -9.45
CA ASP A 306 16.29 7.03 -9.68
C ASP A 306 16.41 5.54 -9.30
N ALA A 307 17.34 4.84 -9.95
CA ALA A 307 17.57 3.42 -9.76
C ALA A 307 18.19 3.05 -8.39
N LEU A 308 18.38 4.02 -7.52
CA LEU A 308 19.20 3.83 -6.32
C LEU A 308 18.34 3.79 -5.05
N SER A 309 18.09 2.58 -4.62
CA SER A 309 18.01 2.13 -3.22
C SER A 309 17.14 2.93 -2.22
N ASP A 310 16.75 2.24 -1.16
CA ASP A 310 16.18 2.77 0.09
C ASP A 310 17.13 3.71 0.86
N ALA A 311 18.17 4.25 0.22
CA ALA A 311 19.07 5.22 0.82
C ALA A 311 18.39 6.59 0.93
N VAL A 312 18.48 7.18 2.12
CA VAL A 312 17.96 8.52 2.39
C VAL A 312 18.87 9.58 1.75
N SER A 313 18.27 10.52 1.03
CA SER A 313 19.00 11.64 0.41
C SER A 313 19.20 12.78 1.40
N ALA A 314 20.45 13.22 1.60
CA ALA A 314 20.74 14.38 2.45
C ALA A 314 20.04 15.65 1.95
N GLY A 315 19.98 15.85 0.62
CA GLY A 315 19.23 16.94 0.01
C GLY A 315 17.72 16.84 0.28
N GLY A 316 17.17 15.63 0.24
CA GLY A 316 15.77 15.37 0.57
C GLY A 316 15.43 15.68 2.03
N VAL A 317 16.28 15.28 2.96
CA VAL A 317 16.11 15.63 4.40
C VAL A 317 16.13 17.13 4.60
N TYR A 318 17.12 17.82 4.01
CA TYR A 318 17.22 19.29 4.08
C TYR A 318 15.96 19.97 3.51
N GLN A 319 15.53 19.55 2.32
CA GLN A 319 14.34 20.10 1.66
C GLN A 319 13.09 19.95 2.53
N LEU A 320 12.84 18.74 3.06
CA LEU A 320 11.66 18.47 3.89
C LEU A 320 11.65 19.31 5.16
N LEU A 321 12.78 19.44 5.85
CA LEU A 321 12.90 20.28 7.05
C LEU A 321 12.70 21.76 6.74
N ARG A 322 13.35 22.27 5.68
CA ARG A 322 13.20 23.66 5.24
C ARG A 322 11.75 23.99 4.91
N ASP A 323 11.09 23.13 4.11
CA ASP A 323 9.76 23.40 3.60
C ASP A 323 8.70 23.25 4.72
N ALA A 324 8.88 22.27 5.60
CA ALA A 324 8.03 22.12 6.79
C ALA A 324 8.15 23.33 7.75
N GLN A 325 9.37 23.87 7.95
CA GLN A 325 9.61 25.08 8.76
C GLN A 325 8.97 26.33 8.13
N ALA A 326 8.91 26.42 6.81
CA ALA A 326 8.22 27.53 6.15
C ALA A 326 6.73 27.59 6.50
N LEU A 327 6.11 26.42 6.72
CA LEU A 327 4.70 26.29 7.11
C LEU A 327 4.48 26.33 8.62
N VAL A 328 5.34 25.66 9.39
CA VAL A 328 5.28 25.53 10.85
C VAL A 328 6.68 25.78 11.41
N PRO A 329 7.05 27.04 11.74
CA PRO A 329 8.42 27.40 12.16
C PRO A 329 8.95 26.56 13.35
N ALA A 330 8.07 26.15 14.25
CA ALA A 330 8.43 25.34 15.42
C ALA A 330 8.99 23.94 15.04
N VAL A 331 8.92 23.50 13.80
CA VAL A 331 9.60 22.29 13.31
C VAL A 331 11.11 22.34 13.55
N ALA A 332 11.71 23.55 13.61
CA ALA A 332 13.13 23.74 13.94
C ALA A 332 13.54 23.22 15.33
N GLU A 333 12.58 23.11 16.26
CA GLU A 333 12.81 22.70 17.65
C GLU A 333 12.54 21.21 17.89
N LEU A 334 12.09 20.46 16.86
CA LEU A 334 11.74 19.06 17.00
C LEU A 334 12.98 18.17 17.02
N GLU A 335 12.89 17.05 17.74
CA GLU A 335 13.93 16.03 17.77
C GLU A 335 13.76 15.06 16.59
N LEU A 336 14.77 14.92 15.73
CA LEU A 336 14.76 13.99 14.62
C LEU A 336 15.01 12.56 15.10
N LEU A 337 13.98 11.70 15.03
CA LEU A 337 14.04 10.32 15.48
C LEU A 337 14.44 9.34 14.38
N GLU A 338 13.93 9.54 13.16
CA GLU A 338 14.12 8.60 12.06
C GLU A 338 14.09 9.32 10.71
N CYS A 339 15.02 8.92 9.82
CA CYS A 339 14.96 9.21 8.40
C CYS A 339 14.84 7.90 7.65
N THR A 340 13.80 7.74 6.84
CA THR A 340 13.53 6.50 6.12
C THR A 340 13.20 6.79 4.66
N ALA A 341 13.78 5.99 3.75
CA ALA A 341 13.38 5.97 2.35
C ALA A 341 12.80 4.61 2.00
N ARG A 342 11.71 4.58 1.24
CA ARG A 342 11.11 3.36 0.67
C ARG A 342 10.51 3.67 -0.69
N ALA A 343 10.53 2.65 -1.54
CA ALA A 343 9.91 2.73 -2.85
C ALA A 343 8.42 2.43 -2.80
N ARG A 344 7.62 3.30 -3.37
CA ARG A 344 6.19 3.08 -3.65
C ARG A 344 6.07 2.28 -4.94
N PRO A 345 5.21 1.26 -5.03
CA PRO A 345 4.96 0.50 -6.25
C PRO A 345 4.09 1.33 -7.22
N GLY A 346 4.70 2.10 -8.10
CA GLY A 346 4.00 2.89 -9.12
C GLY A 346 3.69 2.06 -10.36
N THR A 347 2.60 2.38 -11.03
CA THR A 347 2.22 1.92 -12.37
C THR A 347 2.33 3.08 -13.35
N PRO A 348 2.29 2.87 -14.67
CA PRO A 348 2.38 3.97 -15.64
C PRO A 348 1.29 5.05 -15.47
N ASP A 349 0.09 4.66 -15.06
CA ASP A 349 -1.06 5.53 -14.82
C ASP A 349 -1.30 5.86 -13.33
N ASN A 350 -0.39 5.45 -12.44
CA ASN A 350 -0.48 5.60 -10.98
C ASN A 350 -1.68 4.90 -10.31
N ALA A 351 -2.52 4.19 -11.06
CA ALA A 351 -3.65 3.44 -10.54
C ALA A 351 -3.26 1.99 -10.21
N PRO A 352 -3.91 1.32 -9.24
CA PRO A 352 -3.55 -0.04 -8.85
C PRO A 352 -3.85 -1.07 -9.94
N LEU A 353 -3.13 -2.19 -9.91
CA LEU A 353 -3.44 -3.42 -10.61
C LEU A 353 -4.26 -4.30 -9.65
N LEU A 354 -5.59 -4.36 -9.85
CA LEU A 354 -6.50 -4.97 -8.88
C LEU A 354 -7.59 -5.77 -9.59
N GLY A 355 -7.57 -7.09 -9.44
CA GLY A 355 -8.59 -7.95 -10.04
C GLY A 355 -8.10 -9.35 -10.37
N ARG A 356 -8.97 -10.15 -10.98
CA ARG A 356 -8.59 -11.42 -11.59
C ARG A 356 -7.88 -11.16 -12.92
N VAL A 357 -6.94 -12.04 -13.26
CA VAL A 357 -6.24 -11.99 -14.54
C VAL A 357 -7.12 -12.65 -15.60
N PRO A 358 -7.48 -11.99 -16.69
CA PRO A 358 -8.22 -12.62 -17.78
C PRO A 358 -7.45 -13.80 -18.39
N ALA A 359 -8.20 -14.82 -18.78
CA ALA A 359 -7.63 -16.03 -19.36
C ALA A 359 -7.36 -15.84 -20.85
N ALA A 360 -6.17 -16.24 -21.31
CA ALA A 360 -5.84 -16.23 -22.72
C ALA A 360 -6.77 -17.18 -23.51
N PRO A 361 -7.14 -16.83 -24.77
CA PRO A 361 -7.91 -17.72 -25.65
C PRO A 361 -7.27 -19.10 -25.77
N GLY A 362 -8.08 -20.17 -25.57
CA GLY A 362 -7.61 -21.54 -25.64
C GLY A 362 -6.95 -22.08 -24.37
N SER A 363 -6.73 -21.26 -23.33
CA SER A 363 -6.24 -21.74 -22.03
C SER A 363 -7.32 -22.49 -21.25
N ALA A 364 -6.91 -23.31 -20.26
CA ALA A 364 -7.83 -24.07 -19.43
C ALA A 364 -8.83 -23.18 -18.65
N GLY A 365 -8.45 -21.94 -18.34
CA GLY A 365 -9.29 -20.93 -17.67
C GLY A 365 -10.22 -20.14 -18.59
N TYR A 366 -10.11 -20.31 -19.92
CA TYR A 366 -10.84 -19.48 -20.89
C TYR A 366 -12.36 -19.51 -20.71
N LYS A 367 -12.93 -20.68 -20.38
CA LYS A 367 -14.38 -20.80 -20.12
C LYS A 367 -14.87 -20.02 -18.91
N ALA A 368 -14.00 -19.80 -17.93
CA ALA A 368 -14.29 -18.99 -16.76
C ALA A 368 -14.02 -17.48 -16.99
N GLY A 369 -13.45 -17.10 -18.14
CA GLY A 369 -13.11 -15.72 -18.48
C GLY A 369 -11.85 -15.19 -17.76
N HIS A 370 -11.30 -15.95 -16.80
CA HIS A 370 -10.12 -15.55 -16.03
C HIS A 370 -9.27 -16.76 -15.62
N VAL A 371 -8.02 -16.50 -15.25
CA VAL A 371 -7.12 -17.52 -14.68
C VAL A 371 -7.66 -17.95 -13.33
N PRO A 372 -8.07 -19.23 -13.19
CA PRO A 372 -8.63 -19.73 -11.92
C PRO A 372 -7.57 -19.69 -10.81
N GLY A 373 -7.98 -19.32 -9.61
CA GLY A 373 -7.14 -19.32 -8.43
C GLY A 373 -6.14 -18.17 -8.34
N LEU A 374 -6.20 -17.13 -9.22
CA LEU A 374 -5.29 -15.99 -9.20
C LEU A 374 -6.03 -14.66 -9.11
N ILE A 375 -5.59 -13.82 -8.17
CA ILE A 375 -5.97 -12.41 -8.03
C ILE A 375 -4.68 -11.59 -7.90
N ILE A 376 -4.61 -10.46 -8.56
CA ILE A 376 -3.53 -9.47 -8.41
C ILE A 376 -4.07 -8.27 -7.62
N ALA A 377 -3.28 -7.77 -6.66
CA ALA A 377 -3.60 -6.61 -5.84
C ALA A 377 -2.31 -5.84 -5.52
N THR A 378 -1.78 -5.12 -6.50
CA THR A 378 -0.49 -4.42 -6.39
C THR A 378 -0.51 -3.07 -7.11
N GLY A 379 0.62 -2.34 -7.12
CA GLY A 379 0.72 -1.08 -7.86
C GLY A 379 -0.04 0.08 -7.24
N PHE A 380 -0.31 0.08 -5.94
CA PHE A 380 -1.12 1.10 -5.26
C PHE A 380 -0.45 2.46 -5.11
N PHE A 381 0.81 2.61 -5.53
CA PHE A 381 1.59 3.83 -5.51
C PHE A 381 1.51 4.57 -4.15
N ARG A 382 1.07 5.84 -4.15
CA ARG A 382 0.94 6.66 -2.94
C ARG A 382 -0.34 6.36 -2.13
N HIS A 383 -1.31 5.65 -2.73
CA HIS A 383 -2.64 5.45 -2.16
C HIS A 383 -2.80 4.11 -1.41
N GLY A 384 -1.75 3.30 -1.25
CA GLY A 384 -1.87 1.95 -0.69
C GLY A 384 -2.55 1.88 0.67
N VAL A 385 -2.29 2.84 1.56
CA VAL A 385 -2.95 2.90 2.87
C VAL A 385 -4.43 3.27 2.70
N LEU A 386 -4.72 4.35 1.98
CA LEU A 386 -6.10 4.80 1.71
C LEU A 386 -6.94 3.68 1.10
N LEU A 387 -6.41 3.00 0.08
CA LEU A 387 -7.13 2.00 -0.71
C LEU A 387 -7.25 0.63 -0.03
N THR A 388 -6.62 0.42 1.12
CA THR A 388 -6.64 -0.90 1.82
C THR A 388 -8.05 -1.44 2.05
N PRO A 389 -9.03 -0.69 2.57
CA PRO A 389 -10.39 -1.24 2.79
C PRO A 389 -11.12 -1.59 1.50
N ALA A 390 -10.95 -0.79 0.44
CA ALA A 390 -11.56 -1.08 -0.87
C ALA A 390 -10.89 -2.30 -1.52
N ALA A 391 -9.57 -2.40 -1.52
CA ALA A 391 -8.84 -3.56 -2.04
C ALA A 391 -9.25 -4.85 -1.30
N ALA A 392 -9.41 -4.79 0.02
CA ALA A 392 -9.86 -5.91 0.83
C ALA A 392 -11.28 -6.34 0.45
N ALA A 393 -12.22 -5.39 0.32
CA ALA A 393 -13.60 -5.67 -0.06
C ALA A 393 -13.71 -6.22 -1.51
N ILE A 394 -12.96 -5.63 -2.44
CA ILE A 394 -12.91 -6.09 -3.85
C ILE A 394 -12.37 -7.52 -3.92
N CYS A 395 -11.26 -7.81 -3.24
CA CYS A 395 -10.70 -9.16 -3.21
C CYS A 395 -11.68 -10.16 -2.56
N ALA A 396 -12.37 -9.79 -1.49
CA ALA A 396 -13.40 -10.65 -0.88
C ALA A 396 -14.55 -10.92 -1.85
N GLY A 397 -15.05 -9.91 -2.57
CA GLY A 397 -16.05 -10.10 -3.62
C GLY A 397 -15.57 -11.06 -4.72
N LEU A 398 -14.32 -10.90 -5.18
CA LEU A 398 -13.73 -11.80 -6.19
C LEU A 398 -13.58 -13.23 -5.68
N LEU A 399 -13.28 -13.44 -4.38
CA LEU A 399 -13.26 -14.76 -3.76
C LEU A 399 -14.65 -15.41 -3.70
N ASP A 400 -15.70 -14.60 -3.61
CA ASP A 400 -17.12 -15.04 -3.66
C ASP A 400 -17.65 -15.19 -5.10
N GLY A 401 -16.81 -14.93 -6.12
CA GLY A 401 -17.20 -14.98 -7.53
C GLY A 401 -17.93 -13.72 -8.02
N HIS A 402 -17.91 -12.64 -7.26
CA HIS A 402 -18.54 -11.37 -7.62
C HIS A 402 -17.48 -10.35 -8.09
N ALA A 403 -17.57 -9.91 -9.34
CA ALA A 403 -16.77 -8.84 -9.90
C ALA A 403 -17.65 -7.60 -10.11
N ASP A 404 -17.33 -6.50 -9.43
CA ASP A 404 -18.00 -5.21 -9.65
C ASP A 404 -17.40 -4.55 -10.91
N PRO A 405 -18.21 -4.26 -11.95
CA PRO A 405 -17.73 -3.69 -13.20
C PRO A 405 -17.12 -2.29 -13.05
N ARG A 406 -17.43 -1.55 -12.00
CA ARG A 406 -16.80 -0.25 -11.70
C ARG A 406 -15.28 -0.34 -11.58
N TRP A 407 -14.76 -1.49 -11.16
CA TRP A 407 -13.33 -1.70 -10.94
C TRP A 407 -12.61 -2.32 -12.15
N ALA A 408 -13.32 -2.51 -13.26
CA ALA A 408 -12.72 -3.01 -14.52
C ALA A 408 -11.55 -2.14 -15.04
N PRO A 409 -11.55 -0.80 -14.89
CA PRO A 409 -10.40 0.03 -15.28
C PRO A 409 -9.10 -0.34 -14.58
N PHE A 410 -9.16 -0.99 -13.41
CA PHE A 410 -7.98 -1.43 -12.64
C PHE A 410 -7.52 -2.85 -12.95
N SER A 411 -8.06 -3.47 -14.01
CA SER A 411 -7.70 -4.82 -14.43
C SER A 411 -6.17 -4.99 -14.54
N PRO A 412 -5.61 -6.10 -14.02
CA PRO A 412 -4.17 -6.36 -14.07
C PRO A 412 -3.60 -6.43 -15.50
N GLU A 413 -4.41 -6.78 -16.50
CA GLU A 413 -3.96 -6.93 -17.88
C GLU A 413 -3.94 -5.64 -18.71
N ARG A 414 -4.43 -4.51 -18.15
CA ARG A 414 -4.62 -3.27 -18.93
C ARG A 414 -3.37 -2.74 -19.64
N PHE A 415 -2.18 -3.17 -19.18
CA PHE A 415 -0.90 -2.88 -19.85
C PHE A 415 -0.36 -4.03 -20.68
N SER A 416 -1.01 -5.20 -20.64
CA SER A 416 -0.56 -6.38 -21.37
C SER A 416 -0.90 -6.24 -22.85
N ARG A 417 0.07 -6.56 -23.73
CA ARG A 417 -0.18 -6.53 -25.17
C ARG A 417 -1.10 -7.68 -25.58
N PRO A 418 -2.09 -7.46 -26.47
CA PRO A 418 -2.88 -8.54 -27.03
C PRO A 418 -1.97 -9.63 -27.65
N ALA A 419 -2.29 -10.90 -27.43
CA ALA A 419 -1.50 -12.06 -27.89
C ALA A 419 -1.19 -12.05 -29.41
N ALA A 420 -1.98 -11.34 -30.22
CA ALA A 420 -1.81 -11.23 -31.67
C ALA A 420 -0.59 -10.37 -32.13
N ALA A 421 0.05 -9.62 -31.23
CA ALA A 421 1.18 -8.74 -31.56
C ALA A 421 2.56 -9.40 -31.42
N ARG A 422 2.62 -10.69 -31.03
CA ARG A 422 3.90 -11.42 -30.81
C ARG A 422 4.43 -12.22 -32.00
N THR A 423 3.79 -12.17 -33.14
CA THR A 423 4.30 -12.82 -34.37
C THR A 423 5.22 -11.87 -35.14
N ASN A 424 6.51 -12.27 -35.24
CA ASN A 424 7.55 -11.81 -36.15
C ASN A 424 8.41 -10.61 -35.78
N HIS A 425 9.41 -10.87 -34.92
CA HIS A 425 10.73 -10.28 -35.11
C HIS A 425 11.83 -11.33 -34.84
N HIS A 426 11.74 -12.46 -35.55
CA HIS A 426 12.90 -13.33 -35.76
C HIS A 426 12.86 -13.76 -37.21
N THR A 427 13.42 -12.95 -38.11
CA THR A 427 14.08 -13.47 -39.32
C THR A 427 14.88 -12.38 -40.01
N LYS A 428 16.13 -12.73 -40.25
CA LYS A 428 17.04 -12.25 -41.31
C LYS A 428 17.86 -10.99 -41.04
N GLU A 429 18.95 -11.20 -40.33
CA GLU A 429 20.22 -10.73 -40.88
C GLU A 429 21.00 -11.97 -41.36
N THR A 430 21.05 -12.15 -42.67
CA THR A 430 22.05 -12.94 -43.40
C THR A 430 22.34 -12.22 -44.71
N VAL A 431 23.58 -11.89 -44.90
CA VAL A 431 24.43 -11.44 -45.97
C VAL A 431 24.91 -10.01 -45.81
#